data_0058c0991dc642f8195e369f1efeb372
#
_entry.id   0058c0991dc642f8195e369f1efeb372
#
_cell.length_a   1.000
_cell.length_b   1.000
_cell.length_c   1.000
_cell.angle_alpha   90.00
_cell.angle_beta   90.00
_cell.angle_gamma   90.00
#
_symmetry.space_group_name_H-M   'P 1'
#
loop_
_entity.id
_entity.type
_entity.pdbx_description
1 polymer ?
#
loop_
_entity_poly.entity_id
_entity_poly.type
_entity_poly.pdbx_seq_one_letter_code
_entity_poly.pdbx_strand_id
1 'polypeptide(L)'
;MTTTIAVAGKGGTGKTTIAGLLVRRLTSRDEGAVLAIDADPASNLNDVLGLPLERTVGDIREDTATKARSNQLEAGIAKHDLFDYEINASIVESEGVDLLAMGRPEGAGCYCAANNMLRTIVDRIAGSYRWVVIDNEAGLEHLSRRTTRDVDVLFIVSDPTIRGLTTAGRVLQVVSELKTKVGAHYLIVNRAHEGALTPQLEQAIADFGLNLLAVLPDDPAIAQLDAVGTALVQLPGESPAGSALDKAIDTVLAQ
;
A
#
# COMPACT_ATOMS: atom_id res chain seq x y z
N MET A 1 -14.27 8.83 -11.49
CA MET A 1 -14.22 8.92 -10.01
C MET A 1 -13.06 8.06 -9.55
N THR A 2 -12.22 8.57 -8.67
CA THR A 2 -11.06 7.84 -8.14
C THR A 2 -11.51 6.83 -7.10
N THR A 3 -10.94 5.64 -7.11
CA THR A 3 -11.14 4.63 -6.07
C THR A 3 -9.84 4.40 -5.34
N THR A 4 -9.85 4.57 -4.01
CA THR A 4 -8.68 4.40 -3.15
C THR A 4 -8.75 3.06 -2.42
N ILE A 5 -7.73 2.24 -2.59
CA ILE A 5 -7.60 0.91 -1.99
C ILE A 5 -6.36 0.91 -1.10
N ALA A 6 -6.52 0.58 0.18
CA ALA A 6 -5.41 0.47 1.11
C ALA A 6 -5.16 -1.00 1.49
N VAL A 7 -3.89 -1.36 1.64
CA VAL A 7 -3.46 -2.67 2.11
C VAL A 7 -2.81 -2.51 3.48
N ALA A 8 -3.29 -3.23 4.48
CA ALA A 8 -2.82 -3.17 5.85
C ALA A 8 -2.68 -4.56 6.47
N GLY A 9 -1.95 -4.67 7.58
CA GLY A 9 -1.78 -5.94 8.28
C GLY A 9 -0.46 -6.00 9.05
N LYS A 10 -0.22 -7.13 9.70
CA LYS A 10 1.00 -7.40 10.46
C LYS A 10 2.24 -7.42 9.56
N GLY A 11 3.41 -7.11 10.12
CA GLY A 11 4.69 -7.28 9.42
C GLY A 11 4.90 -8.73 8.94
N GLY A 12 5.40 -8.89 7.72
CA GLY A 12 5.71 -10.19 7.12
C GLY A 12 4.52 -10.98 6.56
N THR A 13 3.29 -10.44 6.57
CA THR A 13 2.11 -11.12 6.00
C THR A 13 2.03 -11.06 4.47
N GLY A 14 2.91 -10.30 3.81
CA GLY A 14 2.93 -10.15 2.36
C GLY A 14 2.08 -8.98 1.83
N LYS A 15 1.92 -7.92 2.61
CA LYS A 15 1.18 -6.71 2.20
C LYS A 15 1.68 -6.14 0.88
N THR A 16 2.98 -5.90 0.77
CA THR A 16 3.63 -5.34 -0.42
C THR A 16 3.44 -6.25 -1.64
N THR A 17 3.52 -7.57 -1.45
CA THR A 17 3.21 -8.55 -2.49
C THR A 17 1.76 -8.44 -2.95
N ILE A 18 0.81 -8.35 -2.01
CA ILE A 18 -0.62 -8.16 -2.32
C ILE A 18 -0.86 -6.82 -3.01
N ALA A 19 -0.22 -5.73 -2.55
CA ALA A 19 -0.30 -4.42 -3.19
C ALA A 19 0.22 -4.47 -4.63
N GLY A 20 1.37 -5.11 -4.87
CA GLY A 20 1.93 -5.28 -6.21
C GLY A 20 1.04 -6.12 -7.14
N LEU A 21 0.47 -7.22 -6.65
CA LEU A 21 -0.50 -8.02 -7.41
C LEU A 21 -1.79 -7.25 -7.71
N LEU A 22 -2.27 -6.44 -6.75
CA LEU A 22 -3.41 -5.56 -6.94
C LEU A 22 -3.13 -4.52 -8.03
N VAL A 23 -1.99 -3.83 -7.97
CA VAL A 23 -1.56 -2.89 -9.01
C VAL A 23 -1.52 -3.59 -10.37
N ARG A 24 -0.86 -4.74 -10.47
CA ARG A 24 -0.80 -5.54 -11.70
C ARG A 24 -2.21 -5.85 -12.25
N ARG A 25 -3.15 -6.27 -11.38
CA ARG A 25 -4.53 -6.56 -11.79
C ARG A 25 -5.24 -5.32 -12.31
N LEU A 26 -5.15 -4.20 -11.59
CA LEU A 26 -5.80 -2.95 -11.97
C LEU A 26 -5.25 -2.39 -13.29
N THR A 27 -3.92 -2.43 -13.47
CA THR A 27 -3.28 -2.04 -14.73
C THR A 27 -3.74 -2.91 -15.91
N SER A 28 -3.87 -4.23 -15.69
CA SER A 28 -4.33 -5.17 -16.74
C SER A 28 -5.78 -4.96 -17.18
N ARG A 29 -6.59 -4.23 -16.38
CA ARG A 29 -7.99 -3.91 -16.75
C ARG A 29 -8.08 -2.76 -17.73
N ASP A 30 -7.04 -1.95 -17.88
CA ASP A 30 -6.99 -0.78 -18.78
C ASP A 30 -8.17 0.20 -18.59
N GLU A 31 -8.63 0.33 -17.34
CA GLU A 31 -9.75 1.20 -16.97
C GLU A 31 -9.29 2.60 -16.54
N GLY A 32 -8.02 2.91 -16.69
CA GLY A 32 -7.39 4.18 -16.36
C GLY A 32 -6.15 4.02 -15.50
N ALA A 33 -5.39 5.11 -15.34
CA ALA A 33 -4.11 5.12 -14.65
C ALA A 33 -4.21 4.72 -13.17
N VAL A 34 -3.19 3.99 -12.69
CA VAL A 34 -3.03 3.55 -11.31
C VAL A 34 -1.93 4.38 -10.65
N LEU A 35 -2.19 4.94 -9.47
CA LEU A 35 -1.17 5.48 -8.58
C LEU A 35 -0.87 4.45 -7.49
N ALA A 36 0.33 3.92 -7.46
CA ALA A 36 0.84 3.11 -6.37
C ALA A 36 1.55 4.02 -5.35
N ILE A 37 1.24 3.85 -4.08
CA ILE A 37 1.83 4.62 -2.99
C ILE A 37 2.48 3.65 -2.01
N ASP A 38 3.79 3.75 -1.89
CA ASP A 38 4.54 3.06 -0.85
C ASP A 38 4.62 3.94 0.40
N ALA A 39 3.82 3.62 1.39
CA ALA A 39 3.79 4.33 2.67
C ALA A 39 4.69 3.67 3.74
N ASP A 40 5.46 2.63 3.38
CA ASP A 40 6.46 2.03 4.25
C ASP A 40 7.79 2.79 4.11
N PRO A 41 8.41 3.22 5.22
CA PRO A 41 9.73 3.86 5.17
C PRO A 41 10.83 2.99 4.53
N ALA A 42 10.66 1.67 4.50
CA ALA A 42 11.62 0.77 3.88
C ALA A 42 11.58 0.80 2.34
N SER A 43 10.46 1.29 1.77
CA SER A 43 10.24 1.44 0.32
C SER A 43 10.61 0.20 -0.49
N ASN A 44 9.74 -0.82 -0.44
CA ASN A 44 9.96 -2.09 -1.14
C ASN A 44 8.98 -2.30 -2.31
N LEU A 45 7.97 -1.46 -2.46
CA LEU A 45 6.95 -1.62 -3.51
C LEU A 45 7.53 -1.36 -4.91
N ASN A 46 8.53 -0.49 -5.02
CA ASN A 46 9.27 -0.24 -6.26
C ASN A 46 9.91 -1.53 -6.81
N ASP A 47 10.55 -2.34 -5.96
CA ASP A 47 11.19 -3.59 -6.36
C ASP A 47 10.14 -4.62 -6.81
N VAL A 48 9.02 -4.69 -6.07
CA VAL A 48 7.89 -5.57 -6.40
C VAL A 48 7.26 -5.19 -7.74
N LEU A 49 7.19 -3.90 -8.07
CA LEU A 49 6.67 -3.40 -9.35
C LEU A 49 7.73 -3.39 -10.46
N GLY A 50 9.01 -3.53 -10.13
CA GLY A 50 10.12 -3.43 -11.09
C GLY A 50 10.37 -2.00 -11.57
N LEU A 51 10.07 -1.01 -10.74
CA LEU A 51 10.24 0.40 -11.07
C LEU A 51 11.50 0.97 -10.41
N PRO A 52 12.29 1.80 -11.13
CA PRO A 52 13.45 2.45 -10.53
C PRO A 52 13.00 3.51 -9.52
N LEU A 53 13.53 3.49 -8.31
CA LEU A 53 13.26 4.51 -7.30
C LEU A 53 14.50 5.37 -7.08
N GLU A 54 14.48 6.61 -7.57
CA GLU A 54 15.60 7.52 -7.43
C GLU A 54 15.47 8.42 -6.20
N ARG A 55 14.26 8.89 -5.89
CA ARG A 55 13.99 9.83 -4.79
C ARG A 55 12.67 9.52 -4.11
N THR A 56 12.64 9.72 -2.80
CA THR A 56 11.46 9.55 -1.97
C THR A 56 10.95 10.89 -1.44
N VAL A 57 9.74 10.93 -0.94
CA VAL A 57 9.17 12.10 -0.23
C VAL A 57 10.04 12.49 0.98
N GLY A 58 10.65 11.50 1.65
CA GLY A 58 11.57 11.70 2.76
C GLY A 58 12.82 12.46 2.35
N ASP A 59 13.45 12.06 1.23
CA ASP A 59 14.65 12.72 0.68
C ASP A 59 14.36 14.18 0.30
N ILE A 60 13.24 14.42 -0.37
CA ILE A 60 12.82 15.77 -0.78
C ILE A 60 12.62 16.68 0.43
N ARG A 61 11.98 16.15 1.47
CA ARG A 61 11.76 16.90 2.70
C ARG A 61 13.09 17.30 3.34
N GLU A 62 14.07 16.41 3.37
CA GLU A 62 15.37 16.67 3.96
C GLU A 62 16.17 17.68 3.16
N ASP A 63 16.22 17.53 1.84
CA ASP A 63 16.84 18.48 0.93
C ASP A 63 16.24 19.88 1.09
N THR A 64 14.90 19.96 1.12
CA THR A 64 14.19 21.24 1.28
C THR A 64 14.47 21.87 2.65
N ALA A 65 14.54 21.05 3.72
CA ALA A 65 14.89 21.54 5.06
C ALA A 65 16.33 22.05 5.12
N THR A 66 17.26 21.36 4.46
CA THR A 66 18.69 21.74 4.39
C THR A 66 18.88 23.01 3.57
N LYS A 67 18.27 23.12 2.39
CA LYS A 67 18.27 24.36 1.57
C LYS A 67 17.69 25.55 2.34
N ALA A 68 16.64 25.32 3.15
CA ALA A 68 16.04 26.36 3.97
C ALA A 68 16.95 26.84 5.12
N ARG A 69 17.71 25.92 5.76
CA ARG A 69 18.66 26.25 6.83
C ARG A 69 19.88 27.01 6.32
N SER A 70 20.37 26.65 5.11
CA SER A 70 21.51 27.28 4.47
C SER A 70 21.18 28.57 3.71
N ASN A 71 19.93 29.03 3.77
CA ASN A 71 19.45 30.21 3.03
C ASN A 71 19.67 30.14 1.51
N GLN A 72 19.71 28.93 0.97
CA GLN A 72 19.91 28.63 -0.45
C GLN A 72 18.60 28.47 -1.23
N LEU A 73 17.46 28.85 -0.64
CA LEU A 73 16.20 28.92 -1.37
C LEU A 73 16.27 30.06 -2.37
N GLU A 74 15.92 29.78 -3.62
CA GLU A 74 15.84 30.81 -4.66
C GLU A 74 14.88 31.92 -4.24
N ALA A 75 15.35 33.16 -4.33
CA ALA A 75 14.56 34.33 -3.95
C ALA A 75 13.32 34.43 -4.85
N GLY A 76 12.13 34.32 -4.26
CA GLY A 76 10.85 34.49 -4.96
C GLY A 76 10.00 33.22 -5.11
N ILE A 77 10.54 32.03 -4.80
CA ILE A 77 9.75 30.79 -4.79
C ILE A 77 9.29 30.49 -3.37
N ALA A 78 7.98 30.33 -3.16
CA ALA A 78 7.47 29.90 -1.88
C ALA A 78 7.94 28.46 -1.60
N LYS A 79 8.33 28.17 -0.34
CA LYS A 79 8.76 26.81 0.08
C LYS A 79 7.78 25.71 -0.33
N HIS A 80 6.51 26.04 -0.31
CA HIS A 80 5.43 25.13 -0.67
C HIS A 80 5.46 24.77 -2.17
N ASP A 81 5.67 25.76 -3.04
CA ASP A 81 5.69 25.57 -4.49
C ASP A 81 6.91 24.75 -4.92
N LEU A 82 8.07 25.03 -4.30
CA LEU A 82 9.28 24.24 -4.53
C LEU A 82 9.08 22.78 -4.10
N PHE A 83 8.49 22.61 -2.93
CA PHE A 83 8.20 21.28 -2.40
C PHE A 83 7.22 20.52 -3.29
N ASP A 84 6.14 21.15 -3.74
CA ASP A 84 5.16 20.56 -4.65
C ASP A 84 5.81 20.17 -6.01
N TYR A 85 6.68 21.02 -6.52
CA TYR A 85 7.43 20.71 -7.74
C TYR A 85 8.34 19.49 -7.57
N GLU A 86 9.14 19.46 -6.49
CA GLU A 86 10.05 18.35 -6.21
C GLU A 86 9.29 17.02 -5.99
N ILE A 87 8.11 17.07 -5.34
CA ILE A 87 7.27 15.88 -5.17
C ILE A 87 6.76 15.37 -6.50
N ASN A 88 6.21 16.25 -7.35
CA ASN A 88 5.76 15.83 -8.68
C ASN A 88 6.92 15.22 -9.49
N ALA A 89 8.11 15.79 -9.35
CA ALA A 89 9.32 15.28 -10.00
C ALA A 89 9.84 13.95 -9.40
N SER A 90 9.35 13.53 -8.24
CA SER A 90 9.72 12.25 -7.61
C SER A 90 8.75 11.10 -7.92
N ILE A 91 7.64 11.40 -8.59
CA ILE A 91 6.74 10.34 -9.07
C ILE A 91 7.47 9.58 -10.18
N VAL A 92 7.60 8.27 -9.98
CA VAL A 92 8.13 7.38 -11.00
C VAL A 92 6.99 7.05 -11.96
N GLU A 93 7.04 7.64 -13.15
CA GLU A 93 6.06 7.41 -14.20
C GLU A 93 6.39 6.15 -15.00
N SER A 94 5.39 5.32 -15.27
CA SER A 94 5.50 4.12 -16.10
C SER A 94 4.21 3.85 -16.86
N GLU A 95 4.24 2.88 -17.77
CA GLU A 95 3.06 2.52 -18.55
C GLU A 95 1.96 1.92 -17.66
N GLY A 96 0.87 2.68 -17.49
CA GLY A 96 -0.32 2.27 -16.74
C GLY A 96 -0.22 2.39 -15.21
N VAL A 97 0.98 2.63 -14.65
CA VAL A 97 1.17 2.82 -13.20
C VAL A 97 2.24 3.86 -12.90
N ASP A 98 1.92 4.77 -12.01
CA ASP A 98 2.88 5.69 -11.41
C ASP A 98 3.12 5.31 -9.95
N LEU A 99 4.35 5.51 -9.47
CA LEU A 99 4.74 5.17 -8.10
C LEU A 99 5.20 6.41 -7.34
N LEU A 100 4.68 6.58 -6.13
CA LEU A 100 5.15 7.53 -5.13
C LEU A 100 5.61 6.78 -3.87
N ALA A 101 6.87 6.94 -3.47
CA ALA A 101 7.40 6.31 -2.26
C ALA A 101 7.64 7.32 -1.14
N MET A 102 7.20 6.97 0.07
CA MET A 102 7.40 7.81 1.25
C MET A 102 8.89 7.87 1.65
N GLY A 103 9.58 6.74 1.66
CA GLY A 103 10.96 6.65 2.09
C GLY A 103 11.16 6.96 3.58
N ARG A 104 12.40 6.84 4.01
CA ARG A 104 12.79 7.11 5.40
C ARG A 104 13.20 8.58 5.56
N PRO A 105 12.44 9.41 6.30
CA PRO A 105 12.91 10.74 6.64
C PRO A 105 14.13 10.61 7.57
N GLU A 106 15.28 11.07 7.15
CA GLU A 106 16.46 11.20 8.01
C GLU A 106 16.34 12.42 8.92
N GLY A 107 16.88 12.33 10.15
CA GLY A 107 16.93 13.41 11.11
C GLY A 107 15.92 13.32 12.27
N ALA A 108 16.07 14.20 13.28
CA ALA A 108 15.26 14.26 14.49
C ALA A 108 13.84 14.81 14.22
N GLY A 109 13.09 14.17 13.36
CA GLY A 109 11.73 14.56 12.99
C GLY A 109 10.75 13.39 13.15
N CYS A 110 9.57 13.68 13.70
CA CYS A 110 8.51 12.69 13.84
C CYS A 110 8.04 12.20 12.45
N TYR A 111 7.93 10.89 12.26
CA TYR A 111 7.26 10.25 11.11
C TYR A 111 5.87 10.86 10.83
N CYS A 112 5.25 11.41 11.86
CA CYS A 112 4.00 12.14 11.79
C CYS A 112 3.99 13.30 10.78
N ALA A 113 5.12 13.98 10.58
CA ALA A 113 5.21 15.11 9.64
C ALA A 113 5.32 14.58 8.19
N ALA A 114 6.09 13.51 7.96
CA ALA A 114 6.19 12.86 6.65
C ALA A 114 4.84 12.27 6.21
N ASN A 115 4.12 11.61 7.12
CA ASN A 115 2.80 11.06 6.86
C ASN A 115 1.75 12.14 6.54
N ASN A 116 1.76 13.28 7.26
CA ASN A 116 0.86 14.40 6.92
C ASN A 116 1.15 14.99 5.56
N MET A 117 2.42 15.04 5.20
CA MET A 117 2.89 15.54 3.94
C MET A 117 2.47 14.61 2.79
N LEU A 118 2.75 13.31 2.91
CA LEU A 118 2.28 12.29 1.97
C LEU A 118 0.76 12.40 1.74
N ARG A 119 -0.02 12.52 2.81
CA ARG A 119 -1.46 12.71 2.71
C ARG A 119 -1.85 13.95 1.91
N THR A 120 -1.23 15.10 2.18
CA THR A 120 -1.53 16.34 1.45
C THR A 120 -1.22 16.19 -0.04
N ILE A 121 -0.14 15.47 -0.37
CA ILE A 121 0.26 15.17 -1.73
C ILE A 121 -0.78 14.27 -2.39
N VAL A 122 -1.10 13.15 -1.75
CA VAL A 122 -2.10 12.19 -2.24
C VAL A 122 -3.46 12.86 -2.48
N ASP A 123 -3.93 13.70 -1.55
CA ASP A 123 -5.19 14.44 -1.69
C ASP A 123 -5.22 15.34 -2.95
N ARG A 124 -4.05 15.80 -3.42
CA ARG A 124 -3.94 16.64 -4.61
C ARG A 124 -3.87 15.86 -5.91
N ILE A 125 -3.02 14.81 -5.94
CA ILE A 125 -2.73 14.09 -7.19
C ILE A 125 -3.71 12.95 -7.45
N ALA A 126 -4.31 12.37 -6.41
CA ALA A 126 -5.19 11.21 -6.53
C ALA A 126 -6.33 11.42 -7.54
N GLY A 127 -6.85 12.64 -7.63
CA GLY A 127 -7.93 12.98 -8.55
C GLY A 127 -7.61 12.77 -10.04
N SER A 128 -6.33 12.67 -10.40
CA SER A 128 -5.86 12.42 -11.76
C SER A 128 -5.81 10.92 -12.12
N TYR A 129 -6.01 10.04 -11.13
CA TYR A 129 -5.94 8.59 -11.30
C TYR A 129 -7.31 7.94 -11.16
N ARG A 130 -7.51 6.85 -11.87
CA ARG A 130 -8.69 5.99 -11.70
C ARG A 130 -8.59 5.18 -10.40
N TRP A 131 -7.39 4.69 -10.10
CA TRP A 131 -7.09 3.83 -8.97
C TRP A 131 -5.93 4.39 -8.15
N VAL A 132 -6.07 4.35 -6.84
CA VAL A 132 -4.97 4.64 -5.90
C VAL A 132 -4.80 3.44 -5.01
N VAL A 133 -3.61 2.84 -5.01
CA VAL A 133 -3.25 1.69 -4.17
C VAL A 133 -2.22 2.13 -3.15
N ILE A 134 -2.52 1.94 -1.86
CA ILE A 134 -1.64 2.34 -0.75
C ILE A 134 -1.14 1.09 -0.03
N ASP A 135 0.16 0.83 -0.13
CA ASP A 135 0.84 -0.17 0.71
C ASP A 135 1.26 0.47 2.03
N ASN A 136 0.62 0.06 3.11
CA ASN A 136 0.90 0.65 4.42
C ASN A 136 2.01 -0.10 5.14
N GLU A 137 2.82 0.65 5.90
CA GLU A 137 3.77 0.09 6.85
C GLU A 137 3.11 -0.92 7.79
N ALA A 138 3.92 -1.85 8.32
CA ALA A 138 3.47 -2.77 9.34
C ALA A 138 3.14 -2.04 10.64
N GLY A 139 1.91 -2.19 11.11
CA GLY A 139 1.45 -1.60 12.36
C GLY A 139 0.14 -0.84 12.25
N LEU A 140 -0.53 -0.71 13.40
CA LEU A 140 -1.84 -0.07 13.49
C LEU A 140 -1.77 1.46 13.50
N GLU A 141 -0.59 1.99 13.83
CA GLU A 141 -0.41 3.41 14.11
C GLU A 141 -0.44 4.26 12.83
N HIS A 142 -0.07 3.67 11.71
CA HIS A 142 -0.01 4.35 10.41
C HIS A 142 -1.38 4.53 9.77
N LEU A 143 -2.28 3.56 9.89
CA LEU A 143 -3.70 3.74 9.54
C LEU A 143 -4.36 4.82 10.39
N SER A 144 -3.84 5.05 11.60
CA SER A 144 -4.59 5.69 12.67
C SER A 144 -4.72 7.19 12.59
N ARG A 145 -3.88 7.91 11.91
CA ARG A 145 -3.95 9.37 12.07
C ARG A 145 -3.64 10.22 10.84
N ARG A 146 -2.91 9.72 9.82
CA ARG A 146 -2.28 10.69 8.93
C ARG A 146 -2.00 10.28 7.48
N THR A 147 -2.22 9.02 7.07
CA THR A 147 -1.92 8.58 5.70
C THR A 147 -3.15 8.47 4.79
N THR A 148 -4.33 8.24 5.36
CA THR A 148 -5.54 8.02 4.57
C THR A 148 -6.73 8.76 5.16
N ARG A 149 -7.37 9.64 4.38
CA ARG A 149 -8.63 10.28 4.77
C ARG A 149 -9.82 9.37 4.56
N ASP A 150 -10.08 9.04 3.33
CA ASP A 150 -11.20 8.21 2.93
C ASP A 150 -10.62 7.08 2.08
N VAL A 151 -10.83 5.85 2.50
CA VAL A 151 -10.45 4.63 1.80
C VAL A 151 -11.73 3.98 1.35
N ASP A 152 -11.88 3.78 0.05
CA ASP A 152 -13.07 3.10 -0.47
C ASP A 152 -13.02 1.61 -0.10
N VAL A 153 -11.84 0.98 -0.19
CA VAL A 153 -11.63 -0.43 0.14
C VAL A 153 -10.38 -0.62 0.98
N LEU A 154 -10.49 -1.31 2.10
CA LEU A 154 -9.37 -1.72 2.94
C LEU A 154 -9.18 -3.24 2.87
N PHE A 155 -8.05 -3.69 2.35
CA PHE A 155 -7.62 -5.07 2.46
C PHE A 155 -6.75 -5.27 3.69
N ILE A 156 -7.20 -6.13 4.59
CA ILE A 156 -6.46 -6.53 5.79
C ILE A 156 -5.80 -7.87 5.49
N VAL A 157 -4.47 -7.90 5.44
CA VAL A 157 -3.69 -9.09 5.09
C VAL A 157 -3.20 -9.79 6.35
N SER A 158 -3.48 -11.07 6.47
CA SER A 158 -3.05 -11.93 7.59
C SER A 158 -2.34 -13.17 7.06
N ASP A 159 -1.44 -13.73 7.86
CA ASP A 159 -1.00 -15.11 7.73
C ASP A 159 -2.06 -16.07 8.31
N PRO A 160 -2.05 -17.39 7.97
CA PRO A 160 -3.01 -18.37 8.47
C PRO A 160 -2.68 -18.80 9.90
N THR A 161 -2.58 -17.84 10.83
CA THR A 161 -2.32 -18.10 12.25
C THR A 161 -3.30 -17.34 13.14
N ILE A 162 -3.60 -17.87 14.32
CA ILE A 162 -4.43 -17.17 15.31
C ILE A 162 -3.83 -15.80 15.67
N ARG A 163 -2.49 -15.70 15.76
CA ARG A 163 -1.83 -14.41 16.04
C ARG A 163 -2.00 -13.41 14.91
N GLY A 164 -1.94 -13.87 13.65
CA GLY A 164 -2.21 -13.05 12.47
C GLY A 164 -3.64 -12.52 12.50
N LEU A 165 -4.62 -13.39 12.67
CA LEU A 165 -6.03 -13.04 12.75
C LEU A 165 -6.35 -12.12 13.94
N THR A 166 -5.74 -12.34 15.11
CA THR A 166 -5.85 -11.42 16.25
C THR A 166 -5.36 -10.02 15.88
N THR A 167 -4.24 -9.93 15.12
CA THR A 167 -3.74 -8.63 14.66
C THR A 167 -4.69 -8.01 13.64
N ALA A 168 -5.25 -8.80 12.72
CA ALA A 168 -6.25 -8.33 11.75
C ALA A 168 -7.50 -7.75 12.46
N GLY A 169 -7.99 -8.43 13.51
CA GLY A 169 -9.09 -7.92 14.35
C GLY A 169 -8.75 -6.59 15.03
N ARG A 170 -7.51 -6.43 15.51
CA ARG A 170 -7.05 -5.15 16.07
C ARG A 170 -6.97 -4.04 15.02
N VAL A 171 -6.55 -4.36 13.77
CA VAL A 171 -6.60 -3.38 12.66
C VAL A 171 -8.02 -2.87 12.49
N LEU A 172 -9.00 -3.77 12.44
CA LEU A 172 -10.40 -3.40 12.28
C LEU A 172 -10.91 -2.54 13.45
N GLN A 173 -10.55 -2.88 14.67
CA GLN A 173 -10.89 -2.08 15.86
C GLN A 173 -10.31 -0.66 15.76
N VAL A 174 -9.03 -0.52 15.42
CA VAL A 174 -8.38 0.79 15.27
C VAL A 174 -9.05 1.61 14.17
N VAL A 175 -9.37 1.02 13.03
CA VAL A 175 -10.11 1.69 11.95
C VAL A 175 -11.44 2.25 12.46
N SER A 176 -12.18 1.48 13.27
CA SER A 176 -13.45 1.92 13.85
C SER A 176 -13.32 3.08 14.85
N GLU A 177 -12.22 3.10 15.62
CA GLU A 177 -11.96 4.14 16.63
C GLU A 177 -11.52 5.47 16.02
N LEU A 178 -10.87 5.44 14.85
CA LEU A 178 -10.17 6.60 14.28
C LEU A 178 -11.05 7.55 13.47
N LYS A 179 -12.33 7.25 13.28
CA LYS A 179 -13.24 8.00 12.42
C LYS A 179 -12.72 8.15 10.98
N THR A 180 -11.80 7.29 10.54
CA THR A 180 -11.42 7.19 9.14
C THR A 180 -12.60 6.57 8.40
N LYS A 181 -13.09 7.21 7.37
CA LYS A 181 -14.15 6.63 6.55
C LYS A 181 -13.55 5.54 5.70
N VAL A 182 -13.88 4.29 6.02
CA VAL A 182 -13.60 3.12 5.20
C VAL A 182 -14.92 2.66 4.60
N GLY A 183 -15.01 2.64 3.27
CA GLY A 183 -16.23 2.23 2.56
C GLY A 183 -16.53 0.75 2.78
N ALA A 184 -15.57 -0.10 2.47
CA ALA A 184 -15.62 -1.53 2.73
C ALA A 184 -14.29 -2.06 3.26
N HIS A 185 -14.32 -3.14 4.04
CA HIS A 185 -13.11 -3.80 4.50
C HIS A 185 -13.21 -5.31 4.30
N TYR A 186 -12.10 -5.93 3.95
CA TYR A 186 -12.02 -7.35 3.66
C TYR A 186 -10.74 -7.96 4.23
N LEU A 187 -10.84 -9.22 4.68
CA LEU A 187 -9.70 -10.02 5.08
C LEU A 187 -9.19 -10.84 3.90
N ILE A 188 -7.89 -10.80 3.68
CA ILE A 188 -7.15 -11.72 2.82
C ILE A 188 -6.22 -12.54 3.69
N VAL A 189 -6.42 -13.87 3.74
CA VAL A 189 -5.49 -14.78 4.42
C VAL A 189 -4.50 -15.26 3.37
N ASN A 190 -3.24 -14.89 3.55
CA ASN A 190 -2.15 -15.14 2.61
C ASN A 190 -1.30 -16.33 3.08
N ARG A 191 -0.72 -17.06 2.12
CA ARG A 191 0.17 -18.21 2.37
C ARG A 191 -0.51 -19.32 3.17
N ALA A 192 -1.75 -19.63 2.83
CA ALA A 192 -2.45 -20.76 3.42
C ALA A 192 -2.02 -22.06 2.73
N HIS A 193 -1.70 -23.07 3.53
CA HIS A 193 -1.36 -24.39 3.00
C HIS A 193 -2.51 -24.93 2.16
N GLU A 194 -2.25 -25.29 0.91
CA GLU A 194 -3.26 -25.73 -0.07
C GLU A 194 -4.47 -24.79 -0.24
N GLY A 195 -4.34 -23.52 0.17
CA GLY A 195 -5.44 -22.55 0.10
C GLY A 195 -6.59 -22.84 1.07
N ALA A 196 -6.37 -23.63 2.11
CA ALA A 196 -7.38 -24.04 3.08
C ALA A 196 -7.16 -23.44 4.47
N LEU A 197 -8.25 -23.25 5.21
CA LEU A 197 -8.23 -22.85 6.60
C LEU A 197 -8.63 -24.03 7.49
N THR A 198 -8.08 -24.09 8.70
CA THR A 198 -8.54 -25.03 9.72
C THR A 198 -9.83 -24.51 10.36
N PRO A 199 -10.69 -25.39 10.94
CA PRO A 199 -11.90 -24.97 11.63
C PRO A 199 -11.64 -23.94 12.74
N GLN A 200 -10.48 -24.01 13.41
CA GLN A 200 -10.09 -23.06 14.45
C GLN A 200 -9.81 -21.66 13.87
N LEU A 201 -9.23 -21.58 12.67
CA LEU A 201 -9.00 -20.28 12.00
C LEU A 201 -10.30 -19.69 11.49
N GLU A 202 -11.20 -20.51 10.94
CA GLU A 202 -12.53 -20.09 10.51
C GLU A 202 -13.35 -19.54 11.68
N GLN A 203 -13.31 -20.23 12.83
CA GLN A 203 -13.96 -19.74 14.05
C GLN A 203 -13.36 -18.41 14.51
N ALA A 204 -12.03 -18.27 14.50
CA ALA A 204 -11.38 -17.02 14.89
C ALA A 204 -11.73 -15.85 13.96
N ILE A 205 -11.86 -16.09 12.64
CA ILE A 205 -12.32 -15.09 11.68
C ILE A 205 -13.74 -14.61 12.06
N ALA A 206 -14.63 -15.54 12.38
CA ALA A 206 -16.00 -15.23 12.80
C ALA A 206 -16.02 -14.47 14.14
N ASP A 207 -15.24 -14.91 15.14
CA ASP A 207 -15.17 -14.30 16.48
C ASP A 207 -14.65 -12.85 16.43
N PHE A 208 -13.72 -12.55 15.51
CA PHE A 208 -13.19 -11.19 15.31
C PHE A 208 -14.07 -10.34 14.37
N GLY A 209 -15.13 -10.88 13.81
CA GLY A 209 -16.01 -10.17 12.87
C GLY A 209 -15.31 -9.76 11.57
N LEU A 210 -14.33 -10.55 11.13
CA LEU A 210 -13.55 -10.27 9.91
C LEU A 210 -14.32 -10.76 8.68
N ASN A 211 -14.41 -9.90 7.66
CA ASN A 211 -15.06 -10.22 6.40
C ASN A 211 -14.06 -10.91 5.46
N LEU A 212 -14.04 -12.25 5.47
CA LEU A 212 -13.13 -13.04 4.64
C LEU A 212 -13.48 -12.91 3.16
N LEU A 213 -12.56 -12.36 2.38
CA LEU A 213 -12.67 -12.23 0.92
C LEU A 213 -11.97 -13.38 0.20
N ALA A 214 -10.74 -13.68 0.59
CA ALA A 214 -9.93 -14.68 -0.09
C ALA A 214 -8.96 -15.39 0.87
N VAL A 215 -8.69 -16.65 0.53
CA VAL A 215 -7.61 -17.46 1.10
C VAL A 215 -6.65 -17.77 -0.04
N LEU A 216 -5.45 -17.20 0.02
CA LEU A 216 -4.43 -17.37 -1.00
C LEU A 216 -3.48 -18.50 -0.61
N PRO A 217 -3.25 -19.47 -1.50
CA PRO A 217 -2.30 -20.55 -1.22
C PRO A 217 -0.85 -20.04 -1.17
N ASP A 218 0.03 -20.84 -0.57
CA ASP A 218 1.45 -20.69 -0.82
C ASP A 218 1.72 -20.82 -2.32
N ASP A 219 2.52 -19.89 -2.85
CA ASP A 219 2.83 -19.86 -4.27
C ASP A 219 4.34 -19.88 -4.49
N PRO A 220 4.89 -21.02 -4.95
CA PRO A 220 6.32 -21.16 -5.19
C PRO A 220 6.87 -20.17 -6.23
N ALA A 221 6.05 -19.76 -7.21
CA ALA A 221 6.47 -18.79 -8.22
C ALA A 221 6.68 -17.41 -7.62
N ILE A 222 5.78 -16.95 -6.74
CA ILE A 222 5.94 -15.70 -5.99
C ILE A 222 7.17 -15.78 -5.09
N ALA A 223 7.32 -16.88 -4.35
CA ALA A 223 8.46 -17.07 -3.45
C ALA A 223 9.80 -17.08 -4.21
N GLN A 224 9.83 -17.64 -5.42
CA GLN A 224 11.03 -17.64 -6.26
C GLN A 224 11.37 -16.25 -6.77
N LEU A 225 10.39 -15.47 -7.24
CA LEU A 225 10.61 -14.09 -7.69
C LEU A 225 11.14 -13.23 -6.55
N ASP A 226 10.53 -13.34 -5.36
CA ASP A 226 10.96 -12.62 -4.15
C ASP A 226 12.41 -12.99 -3.75
N ALA A 227 12.75 -14.26 -3.79
CA ALA A 227 14.09 -14.74 -3.42
C ALA A 227 15.21 -14.23 -4.34
N VAL A 228 14.90 -13.92 -5.60
CA VAL A 228 15.87 -13.40 -6.59
C VAL A 228 15.71 -11.91 -6.88
N GLY A 229 14.81 -11.23 -6.16
CA GLY A 229 14.55 -9.80 -6.34
C GLY A 229 13.95 -9.45 -7.70
N THR A 230 13.17 -10.34 -8.27
CA THR A 230 12.51 -10.13 -9.57
C THR A 230 11.09 -9.61 -9.36
N ALA A 231 10.72 -8.61 -10.15
CA ALA A 231 9.41 -7.95 -10.04
C ALA A 231 8.24 -8.88 -10.33
N LEU A 232 7.12 -8.68 -9.62
CA LEU A 232 5.88 -9.48 -9.79
C LEU A 232 5.21 -9.29 -11.15
N VAL A 233 5.58 -8.29 -11.93
CA VAL A 233 5.14 -8.17 -13.33
C VAL A 233 5.54 -9.39 -14.16
N GLN A 234 6.60 -10.11 -13.76
CA GLN A 234 7.07 -11.33 -14.40
C GLN A 234 6.40 -12.60 -13.86
N LEU A 235 5.44 -12.48 -12.95
CA LEU A 235 4.72 -13.62 -12.39
C LEU A 235 3.96 -14.36 -13.51
N PRO A 236 4.13 -15.68 -13.63
CA PRO A 236 3.40 -16.48 -14.61
C PRO A 236 1.88 -16.34 -14.47
N GLY A 237 1.16 -16.40 -15.60
CA GLY A 237 -0.30 -16.32 -15.60
C GLY A 237 -1.01 -17.45 -14.84
N GLU A 238 -0.30 -18.57 -14.61
CA GLU A 238 -0.82 -19.74 -13.89
C GLU A 238 -0.55 -19.71 -12.37
N SER A 239 -0.12 -18.56 -11.82
CA SER A 239 0.09 -18.39 -10.37
C SER A 239 -1.22 -18.65 -9.60
N PRO A 240 -1.27 -19.65 -8.70
CA PRO A 240 -2.48 -19.96 -7.95
C PRO A 240 -2.91 -18.80 -7.01
N ALA A 241 -1.96 -18.18 -6.32
CA ALA A 241 -2.25 -17.05 -5.45
C ALA A 241 -2.64 -15.80 -6.25
N GLY A 242 -1.97 -15.54 -7.38
CA GLY A 242 -2.33 -14.45 -8.29
C GLY A 242 -3.75 -14.61 -8.83
N SER A 243 -4.08 -15.80 -9.34
CA SER A 243 -5.42 -16.09 -9.87
C SER A 243 -6.53 -16.00 -8.81
N ALA A 244 -6.26 -16.43 -7.59
CA ALA A 244 -7.21 -16.34 -6.49
C ALA A 244 -7.44 -14.88 -6.08
N LEU A 245 -6.37 -14.07 -6.03
CA LEU A 245 -6.47 -12.65 -5.72
C LEU A 245 -7.19 -11.87 -6.83
N ASP A 246 -6.89 -12.15 -8.10
CA ASP A 246 -7.55 -11.49 -9.24
C ASP A 246 -9.08 -11.67 -9.18
N LYS A 247 -9.56 -12.90 -8.90
CA LYS A 247 -11.00 -13.18 -8.72
C LYS A 247 -11.59 -12.41 -7.54
N ALA A 248 -10.85 -12.32 -6.43
CA ALA A 248 -11.29 -11.60 -5.25
C ALA A 248 -11.41 -10.09 -5.54
N ILE A 249 -10.42 -9.51 -6.22
CA ILE A 249 -10.43 -8.10 -6.64
C ILE A 249 -11.64 -7.84 -7.55
N ASP A 250 -11.85 -8.66 -8.57
CA ASP A 250 -12.98 -8.51 -9.49
C ASP A 250 -14.33 -8.55 -8.78
N THR A 251 -14.46 -9.41 -7.76
CA THR A 251 -15.69 -9.48 -6.94
C THR A 251 -15.94 -8.18 -6.18
N VAL A 252 -14.91 -7.56 -5.63
CA VAL A 252 -15.02 -6.29 -4.89
C VAL A 252 -15.33 -5.13 -5.84
N LEU A 253 -14.70 -5.10 -7.01
CA LEU A 253 -14.86 -4.00 -7.97
C LEU A 253 -16.18 -4.07 -8.77
N ALA A 254 -16.90 -5.19 -8.73
CA ALA A 254 -18.21 -5.35 -9.35
C ALA A 254 -19.38 -4.87 -8.46
N GLN A 255 -19.11 -4.50 -7.21
CA GLN A 255 -20.10 -3.97 -6.26
C GLN A 255 -20.25 -2.47 -6.36
#